data_4493cd9969a842381c4602e0fa35b6a8
#
_entry.id   4493cd9969a842381c4602e0fa35b6a8
#
_cell.length_a   1.000
_cell.length_b   1.000
_cell.length_c   1.000
_cell.angle_alpha   90.00
_cell.angle_beta   90.00
_cell.angle_gamma   90.00
#
_symmetry.space_group_name_H-M   'P 1'
#
loop_
_entity.id
_entity.type
_entity.pdbx_description
1 polymer ?
#
loop_
_entity_poly.entity_id
_entity_poly.type
_entity_poly.pdbx_seq_one_letter_code
_entity_poly.pdbx_strand_id
1 'polypeptide(L)'
;MFTRYAIYYTPEPGTPLAEFGATWLGWDSAAGVARGQPNANGLDVAQITATPRKYGFHGTIKPPFRLAEGMTAQGLADAVAGLCADAASVTLEGLKLARLGRFLALVPSGDASALGTLAGRAVQELDAFRAPPNEAELAKRRASRLSDAQEAHLLRWGYPYVLDQFRFHLTLSGKLEANVIAQVQSALGEQKSALHLAPYTIN
;
A
#
# COMPACT_ATOMS: atom_id res chain seq x y z
N MET A 1 -15.33 16.12 10.77
CA MET A 1 -14.25 15.14 10.71
C MET A 1 -13.78 15.05 9.27
N PHE A 2 -12.48 15.12 9.03
CA PHE A 2 -11.94 15.09 7.67
C PHE A 2 -11.78 13.62 7.21
N THR A 3 -12.65 13.17 6.31
CA THR A 3 -12.68 11.78 5.85
C THR A 3 -11.94 11.65 4.51
N ARG A 4 -11.02 10.69 4.41
CA ARG A 4 -10.33 10.32 3.17
C ARG A 4 -10.65 8.89 2.80
N TYR A 5 -10.68 8.64 1.50
CA TYR A 5 -10.85 7.32 0.91
C TYR A 5 -9.59 6.94 0.13
N ALA A 6 -9.28 5.68 0.08
CA ALA A 6 -8.19 5.12 -0.72
C ALA A 6 -8.62 3.75 -1.24
N ILE A 7 -8.04 3.32 -2.35
CA ILE A 7 -8.26 1.95 -2.83
C ILE A 7 -7.01 1.14 -2.50
N TYR A 8 -7.22 0.12 -1.69
CA TYR A 8 -6.17 -0.76 -1.23
C TYR A 8 -6.41 -2.17 -1.74
N TYR A 9 -5.34 -2.82 -2.14
CA TYR A 9 -5.27 -4.27 -2.17
C TYR A 9 -4.95 -4.78 -0.77
N THR A 10 -5.69 -5.76 -0.30
CA THR A 10 -5.38 -6.51 0.92
C THR A 10 -5.32 -7.99 0.59
N PRO A 11 -4.34 -8.76 1.10
CA PRO A 11 -4.39 -10.21 0.96
C PRO A 11 -5.69 -10.76 1.52
N GLU A 12 -6.21 -11.82 0.89
CA GLU A 12 -7.46 -12.43 1.30
C GLU A 12 -7.40 -12.92 2.76
N PRO A 13 -8.39 -12.58 3.61
CA PRO A 13 -8.42 -13.00 5.01
C PRO A 13 -8.28 -14.53 5.16
N GLY A 14 -7.50 -14.95 6.16
CA GLY A 14 -7.20 -16.37 6.41
C GLY A 14 -6.09 -16.96 5.56
N THR A 15 -5.56 -16.22 4.56
CA THR A 15 -4.37 -16.67 3.82
C THR A 15 -3.10 -16.48 4.64
N PRO A 16 -2.04 -17.31 4.43
CA PRO A 16 -0.78 -17.17 5.16
C PRO A 16 -0.17 -15.76 5.09
N LEU A 17 -0.30 -15.06 3.96
CA LEU A 17 0.22 -13.71 3.81
C LEU A 17 -0.62 -12.68 4.60
N ALA A 18 -1.94 -12.82 4.65
CA ALA A 18 -2.80 -11.96 5.47
C ALA A 18 -2.48 -12.12 6.96
N GLU A 19 -2.38 -13.37 7.43
CA GLU A 19 -2.02 -13.70 8.83
C GLU A 19 -0.63 -13.19 9.20
N PHE A 20 0.36 -13.37 8.32
CA PHE A 20 1.69 -12.81 8.51
C PHE A 20 1.65 -11.29 8.66
N GLY A 21 0.97 -10.60 7.75
CA GLY A 21 0.88 -9.14 7.77
C GLY A 21 0.17 -8.62 9.03
N ALA A 22 -0.96 -9.23 9.39
CA ALA A 22 -1.73 -8.87 10.58
C ALA A 22 -0.93 -9.09 11.88
N THR A 23 -0.28 -10.25 11.99
CA THR A 23 0.56 -10.60 13.16
C THR A 23 1.79 -9.71 13.25
N TRP A 24 2.51 -9.50 12.14
CA TRP A 24 3.68 -8.63 12.11
C TRP A 24 3.34 -7.19 12.48
N LEU A 25 2.29 -6.63 11.88
CA LEU A 25 1.85 -5.27 12.21
C LEU A 25 1.18 -5.17 13.58
N GLY A 26 0.66 -6.27 14.14
CA GLY A 26 -0.11 -6.25 15.39
C GLY A 26 -1.53 -5.72 15.23
N TRP A 27 -2.06 -5.75 14.01
CA TRP A 27 -3.40 -5.28 13.67
C TRP A 27 -3.97 -6.01 12.46
N ASP A 28 -5.12 -6.61 12.64
CA ASP A 28 -5.92 -7.22 11.58
C ASP A 28 -6.98 -6.20 11.11
N SER A 29 -6.75 -5.60 9.96
CA SER A 29 -7.65 -4.56 9.44
C SER A 29 -8.95 -5.13 8.86
N ALA A 30 -8.98 -6.40 8.47
CA ALA A 30 -10.20 -7.05 7.97
C ALA A 30 -11.16 -7.37 9.13
N ALA A 31 -10.64 -7.91 10.23
CA ALA A 31 -11.42 -8.21 11.43
C ALA A 31 -11.59 -7.01 12.37
N GLY A 32 -10.78 -5.95 12.23
CA GLY A 32 -10.81 -4.78 13.11
C GLY A 32 -10.31 -5.07 14.54
N VAL A 33 -9.36 -6.00 14.70
CA VAL A 33 -8.86 -6.44 16.00
C VAL A 33 -7.34 -6.37 16.10
N ALA A 34 -6.84 -6.17 17.33
CA ALA A 34 -5.42 -6.26 17.62
C ALA A 34 -4.95 -7.73 17.55
N ARG A 35 -3.71 -7.93 17.08
CA ARG A 35 -3.03 -9.24 17.00
C ARG A 35 -1.77 -9.21 17.83
N GLY A 36 -1.43 -10.35 18.45
CA GLY A 36 -0.14 -10.53 19.11
C GLY A 36 1.01 -10.43 18.10
N GLN A 37 2.02 -9.62 18.42
CA GLN A 37 3.20 -9.50 17.58
C GLN A 37 4.25 -10.56 17.90
N PRO A 38 5.07 -10.99 16.92
CA PRO A 38 6.07 -12.02 17.15
C PRO A 38 7.23 -11.49 18.01
N ASN A 39 7.87 -12.39 18.73
CA ASN A 39 9.20 -12.10 19.25
C ASN A 39 10.21 -12.13 18.11
N ALA A 40 10.92 -11.06 17.89
CA ALA A 40 11.86 -10.89 16.79
C ALA A 40 13.26 -10.51 17.34
N ASN A 41 13.90 -11.45 18.07
CA ASN A 41 15.28 -11.33 18.53
C ASN A 41 15.59 -10.03 19.31
N GLY A 42 14.66 -9.63 20.21
CA GLY A 42 14.82 -8.44 21.05
C GLY A 42 14.46 -7.12 20.35
N LEU A 43 13.99 -7.15 19.10
CA LEU A 43 13.48 -5.95 18.42
C LEU A 43 12.13 -5.52 18.99
N ASP A 44 11.95 -4.22 19.17
CA ASP A 44 10.64 -3.64 19.49
C ASP A 44 9.78 -3.56 18.20
N VAL A 45 9.13 -4.69 17.88
CA VAL A 45 8.25 -4.80 16.69
C VAL A 45 7.10 -3.80 16.78
N ALA A 46 6.63 -3.48 17.99
CA ALA A 46 5.56 -2.52 18.19
C ALA A 46 5.96 -1.11 17.75
N GLN A 47 7.16 -0.67 18.07
CA GLN A 47 7.70 0.61 17.62
C GLN A 47 8.01 0.60 16.12
N ILE A 48 8.63 -0.46 15.62
CA ILE A 48 8.98 -0.64 14.20
C ILE A 48 7.75 -0.51 13.30
N THR A 49 6.62 -1.06 13.74
CA THR A 49 5.37 -1.11 12.97
C THR A 49 4.35 -0.01 13.32
N ALA A 50 4.66 0.89 14.24
CA ALA A 50 3.71 1.89 14.76
C ALA A 50 3.05 2.77 13.67
N THR A 51 3.76 3.03 12.56
CA THR A 51 3.22 3.80 11.44
C THR A 51 2.32 2.96 10.52
N PRO A 52 2.79 1.83 9.93
CA PRO A 52 1.96 1.03 9.02
C PRO A 52 0.79 0.34 9.73
N ARG A 53 0.89 0.01 11.01
CA ARG A 53 -0.21 -0.55 11.83
C ARG A 53 -1.49 0.26 11.76
N LYS A 54 -1.39 1.59 11.69
CA LYS A 54 -2.56 2.50 11.64
C LYS A 54 -3.47 2.27 10.44
N TYR A 55 -2.93 1.69 9.38
CA TYR A 55 -3.64 1.46 8.12
C TYR A 55 -3.86 -0.02 7.80
N GLY A 56 -3.25 -0.93 8.59
CA GLY A 56 -3.25 -2.36 8.33
C GLY A 56 -2.30 -2.78 7.20
N PHE A 57 -2.23 -4.08 6.94
CA PHE A 57 -1.36 -4.66 5.93
C PHE A 57 -2.02 -4.57 4.54
N HIS A 58 -1.52 -3.68 3.70
CA HIS A 58 -2.12 -3.38 2.40
C HIS A 58 -1.09 -2.92 1.37
N GLY A 59 -1.47 -3.00 0.09
CA GLY A 59 -0.82 -2.33 -1.03
C GLY A 59 -1.74 -1.23 -1.57
N THR A 60 -1.23 -0.01 -1.72
CA THR A 60 -2.02 1.10 -2.23
C THR A 60 -2.17 0.98 -3.75
N ILE A 61 -3.40 0.94 -4.24
CA ILE A 61 -3.76 0.99 -5.67
C ILE A 61 -4.11 2.43 -6.09
N LYS A 62 -5.02 3.09 -5.36
CA LYS A 62 -5.27 4.53 -5.52
C LYS A 62 -5.01 5.23 -4.19
N PRO A 63 -4.11 6.25 -4.17
CA PRO A 63 -3.72 6.93 -2.94
C PRO A 63 -4.88 7.68 -2.28
N PRO A 64 -4.78 8.02 -0.97
CA PRO A 64 -5.85 8.69 -0.24
C PRO A 64 -6.26 10.04 -0.82
N PHE A 65 -7.56 10.24 -1.01
CA PHE A 65 -8.20 11.45 -1.54
C PHE A 65 -9.48 11.81 -0.75
N ARG A 66 -9.96 13.04 -0.88
CA ARG A 66 -11.28 13.47 -0.41
C ARG A 66 -12.31 13.23 -1.52
N LEU A 67 -13.54 12.88 -1.16
CA LEU A 67 -14.61 12.81 -2.15
C LEU A 67 -14.91 14.21 -2.71
N ALA A 68 -15.18 14.26 -4.01
CA ALA A 68 -15.68 15.44 -4.67
C ALA A 68 -17.12 15.75 -4.20
N GLU A 69 -17.55 16.99 -4.38
CA GLU A 69 -18.90 17.41 -4.05
C GLU A 69 -19.93 16.56 -4.80
N GLY A 70 -20.97 16.14 -4.10
CA GLY A 70 -22.00 15.26 -4.65
C GLY A 70 -21.64 13.77 -4.74
N MET A 71 -20.37 13.40 -4.52
CA MET A 71 -19.96 12.00 -4.53
C MET A 71 -20.14 11.35 -3.15
N THR A 72 -20.52 10.07 -3.16
CA THR A 72 -20.78 9.29 -1.95
C THR A 72 -19.82 8.13 -1.79
N ALA A 73 -19.63 7.66 -0.56
CA ALA A 73 -18.82 6.47 -0.28
C ALA A 73 -19.41 5.22 -0.95
N GLN A 74 -20.74 5.11 -1.00
CA GLN A 74 -21.41 3.99 -1.67
C GLN A 74 -21.18 4.04 -3.17
N GLY A 75 -21.34 5.20 -3.82
CA GLY A 75 -21.06 5.34 -5.25
C GLY A 75 -19.60 5.02 -5.60
N LEU A 76 -18.64 5.38 -4.73
CA LEU A 76 -17.24 4.98 -4.90
C LEU A 76 -17.07 3.45 -4.77
N ALA A 77 -17.73 2.83 -3.79
CA ALA A 77 -17.67 1.38 -3.61
C ALA A 77 -18.25 0.63 -4.82
N ASP A 78 -19.38 1.09 -5.35
CA ASP A 78 -20.02 0.51 -6.54
C ASP A 78 -19.13 0.65 -7.79
N ALA A 79 -18.48 1.81 -7.97
CA ALA A 79 -17.55 2.03 -9.07
C ALA A 79 -16.29 1.15 -8.94
N VAL A 80 -15.76 0.95 -7.73
CA VAL A 80 -14.64 0.03 -7.47
C VAL A 80 -15.07 -1.41 -7.78
N ALA A 81 -16.25 -1.83 -7.35
CA ALA A 81 -16.78 -3.16 -7.65
C ALA A 81 -16.90 -3.39 -9.16
N GLY A 82 -17.40 -2.41 -9.92
CA GLY A 82 -17.45 -2.47 -11.39
C GLY A 82 -16.07 -2.61 -12.00
N LEU A 83 -15.09 -1.79 -11.57
CA LEU A 83 -13.71 -1.88 -12.04
C LEU A 83 -13.10 -3.27 -11.78
N CYS A 84 -13.35 -3.83 -10.58
CA CYS A 84 -12.84 -5.15 -10.21
C CYS A 84 -13.52 -6.27 -11.04
N ALA A 85 -14.83 -6.15 -11.33
CA ALA A 85 -15.54 -7.14 -12.14
C ALA A 85 -15.01 -7.21 -13.58
N ASP A 86 -14.53 -6.08 -14.12
CA ASP A 86 -13.96 -5.99 -15.46
C ASP A 86 -12.43 -6.25 -15.50
N ALA A 87 -11.79 -6.34 -14.35
CA ALA A 87 -10.35 -6.54 -14.27
C ALA A 87 -9.99 -8.02 -14.28
N ALA A 88 -8.98 -8.37 -15.07
CA ALA A 88 -8.38 -9.70 -14.98
C ALA A 88 -7.47 -9.78 -13.73
N SER A 89 -7.39 -10.96 -13.12
CA SER A 89 -6.42 -11.25 -12.07
C SER A 89 -4.99 -11.01 -12.57
N VAL A 90 -4.15 -10.48 -11.70
CA VAL A 90 -2.74 -10.20 -12.01
C VAL A 90 -1.86 -11.20 -11.30
N THR A 91 -1.18 -12.05 -12.07
CA THR A 91 -0.18 -12.99 -11.53
C THR A 91 1.21 -12.38 -11.64
N LEU A 92 1.88 -12.25 -10.50
CA LEU A 92 3.26 -11.82 -10.36
C LEU A 92 4.18 -13.05 -10.27
N GLU A 93 5.42 -12.93 -10.69
CA GLU A 93 6.44 -13.97 -10.44
C GLU A 93 6.59 -14.26 -8.95
N GLY A 94 6.32 -13.28 -8.10
CA GLY A 94 6.28 -13.40 -6.66
C GLY A 94 6.35 -12.07 -5.94
N LEU A 95 6.51 -12.17 -4.60
CA LEU A 95 6.80 -11.05 -3.73
C LEU A 95 8.13 -11.25 -3.01
N LYS A 96 8.95 -10.21 -2.93
CA LYS A 96 10.23 -10.22 -2.23
C LYS A 96 10.33 -9.11 -1.21
N LEU A 97 11.05 -9.35 -0.13
CA LEU A 97 11.38 -8.32 0.85
C LEU A 97 12.39 -7.35 0.23
N ALA A 98 12.08 -6.06 0.33
CA ALA A 98 12.94 -5.00 -0.18
C ALA A 98 13.00 -3.81 0.79
N ARG A 99 14.12 -3.09 0.72
CA ARG A 99 14.30 -1.80 1.36
C ARG A 99 13.88 -0.69 0.39
N LEU A 100 12.96 0.15 0.82
CA LEU A 100 12.50 1.33 0.09
C LEU A 100 12.89 2.60 0.88
N GLY A 101 14.05 3.17 0.53
CA GLY A 101 14.61 4.29 1.27
C GLY A 101 14.93 3.90 2.74
N ARG A 102 14.09 4.33 3.68
CA ARG A 102 14.26 4.09 5.13
C ARG A 102 13.27 3.07 5.71
N PHE A 103 12.48 2.37 4.90
CA PHE A 103 11.52 1.38 5.40
C PHE A 103 11.61 0.05 4.61
N LEU A 104 11.02 -1.00 5.15
CA LEU A 104 10.95 -2.34 4.56
C LEU A 104 9.54 -2.66 4.10
N ALA A 105 9.44 -3.34 2.97
CA ALA A 105 8.16 -3.75 2.37
C ALA A 105 8.33 -5.03 1.56
N LEU A 106 7.22 -5.73 1.29
CA LEU A 106 7.18 -6.70 0.19
C LEU A 106 6.87 -5.95 -1.11
N VAL A 107 7.63 -6.28 -2.14
CA VAL A 107 7.47 -5.71 -3.49
C VAL A 107 7.38 -6.84 -4.52
N PRO A 108 6.79 -6.62 -5.70
CA PRO A 108 6.80 -7.60 -6.79
C PRO A 108 8.21 -8.04 -7.17
N SER A 109 8.35 -9.31 -7.52
CA SER A 109 9.49 -9.85 -8.26
C SER A 109 9.14 -9.90 -9.75
N GLY A 110 10.13 -9.69 -10.61
CA GLY A 110 9.94 -9.70 -12.05
C GLY A 110 9.09 -8.54 -12.59
N ASP A 111 8.39 -8.79 -13.69
CA ASP A 111 7.52 -7.79 -14.32
C ASP A 111 6.24 -7.55 -13.51
N ALA A 112 5.93 -6.29 -13.29
CA ALA A 112 4.71 -5.84 -12.60
C ALA A 112 3.87 -4.87 -13.46
N SER A 113 4.09 -4.86 -14.77
CA SER A 113 3.42 -3.93 -15.70
C SER A 113 1.90 -4.08 -15.68
N ALA A 114 1.40 -5.33 -15.60
CA ALA A 114 -0.04 -5.60 -15.50
C ALA A 114 -0.64 -4.99 -14.22
N LEU A 115 0.06 -5.07 -13.08
CA LEU A 115 -0.35 -4.43 -11.84
C LEU A 115 -0.30 -2.90 -11.94
N GLY A 116 0.72 -2.38 -12.62
CA GLY A 116 0.82 -0.95 -12.94
C GLY A 116 -0.35 -0.46 -13.78
N THR A 117 -0.77 -1.27 -14.77
CA THR A 117 -1.95 -0.99 -15.61
C THR A 117 -3.24 -0.98 -14.79
N LEU A 118 -3.46 -1.97 -13.92
CA LEU A 118 -4.61 -2.01 -13.02
C LEU A 118 -4.67 -0.78 -12.09
N ALA A 119 -3.53 -0.42 -11.48
CA ALA A 119 -3.45 0.77 -10.64
C ALA A 119 -3.69 2.07 -11.45
N GLY A 120 -3.18 2.13 -12.67
CA GLY A 120 -3.42 3.24 -13.60
C GLY A 120 -4.91 3.39 -13.94
N ARG A 121 -5.60 2.29 -14.25
CA ARG A 121 -7.05 2.27 -14.44
C ARG A 121 -7.79 2.81 -13.22
N ALA A 122 -7.46 2.32 -12.02
CA ALA A 122 -8.09 2.80 -10.79
C ALA A 122 -7.87 4.30 -10.55
N VAL A 123 -6.69 4.82 -10.88
CA VAL A 123 -6.43 6.27 -10.80
C VAL A 123 -7.30 7.06 -11.77
N GLN A 124 -7.40 6.62 -13.03
CA GLN A 124 -8.08 7.34 -14.11
C GLN A 124 -9.60 7.21 -14.05
N GLU A 125 -10.11 5.97 -13.94
CA GLU A 125 -11.55 5.68 -13.98
C GLU A 125 -12.28 6.18 -12.72
N LEU A 126 -11.60 6.22 -11.58
CA LEU A 126 -12.15 6.72 -10.32
C LEU A 126 -11.78 8.20 -10.03
N ASP A 127 -11.24 8.94 -11.01
CA ASP A 127 -10.82 10.32 -10.77
C ASP A 127 -12.00 11.29 -10.50
N ALA A 128 -13.16 11.02 -11.09
CA ALA A 128 -14.36 11.81 -10.85
C ALA A 128 -14.81 11.83 -9.37
N PHE A 129 -14.44 10.81 -8.59
CA PHE A 129 -14.74 10.77 -7.16
C PHE A 129 -13.80 11.62 -6.30
N ARG A 130 -12.72 12.12 -6.86
CA ARG A 130 -11.69 12.84 -6.12
C ARG A 130 -11.90 14.35 -6.17
N ALA A 131 -11.99 14.98 -4.99
CA ALA A 131 -11.91 16.43 -4.88
C ALA A 131 -10.51 16.93 -5.27
N PRO A 132 -10.38 18.09 -5.93
CA PRO A 132 -9.10 18.72 -6.18
C PRO A 132 -8.29 18.87 -4.87
N PRO A 133 -6.94 18.69 -4.93
CA PRO A 133 -6.11 18.94 -3.76
C PRO A 133 -6.13 20.42 -3.39
N ASN A 134 -6.14 20.72 -2.10
CA ASN A 134 -6.00 22.08 -1.62
C ASN A 134 -4.51 22.47 -1.53
N GLU A 135 -4.23 23.78 -1.31
CA GLU A 135 -2.87 24.31 -1.23
C GLU A 135 -2.00 23.61 -0.17
N ALA A 136 -2.56 23.27 0.98
CA ALA A 136 -1.83 22.58 2.04
C ALA A 136 -1.45 21.14 1.63
N GLU A 137 -2.31 20.45 0.89
CA GLU A 137 -2.04 19.12 0.33
C GLU A 137 -0.95 19.19 -0.74
N LEU A 138 -0.99 20.18 -1.62
CA LEU A 138 0.03 20.43 -2.64
C LEU A 138 1.39 20.75 -1.99
N ALA A 139 1.43 21.69 -1.06
CA ALA A 139 2.64 22.08 -0.35
C ALA A 139 3.30 20.88 0.37
N LYS A 140 2.48 20.05 1.04
CA LYS A 140 2.97 18.84 1.70
C LYS A 140 3.65 17.87 0.75
N ARG A 141 3.13 17.70 -0.48
CA ARG A 141 3.73 16.79 -1.48
C ARG A 141 4.99 17.38 -2.09
N ARG A 142 4.99 18.68 -2.40
CA ARG A 142 6.13 19.40 -2.96
C ARG A 142 7.34 19.45 -2.01
N ALA A 143 7.15 19.33 -0.70
CA ALA A 143 8.23 19.21 0.27
C ALA A 143 9.18 18.03 -0.01
N SER A 144 8.77 17.05 -0.81
CA SER A 144 9.60 15.89 -1.21
C SER A 144 10.47 16.15 -2.45
N ARG A 145 10.56 17.37 -2.98
CA ARG A 145 11.32 17.75 -4.19
C ARG A 145 10.95 16.87 -5.38
N LEU A 146 9.76 17.07 -5.91
CA LEU A 146 9.22 16.30 -7.02
C LEU A 146 9.98 16.55 -8.32
N SER A 147 10.06 15.53 -9.19
CA SER A 147 10.46 15.71 -10.59
C SER A 147 9.31 16.35 -11.39
N ASP A 148 9.60 16.84 -12.61
CA ASP A 148 8.58 17.44 -13.49
C ASP A 148 7.42 16.47 -13.77
N ALA A 149 7.71 15.18 -14.01
CA ALA A 149 6.70 14.16 -14.19
C ALA A 149 5.85 13.94 -12.94
N GLN A 150 6.48 13.92 -11.75
CA GLN A 150 5.77 13.79 -10.47
C GLN A 150 4.91 15.04 -10.16
N GLU A 151 5.39 16.24 -10.49
CA GLU A 151 4.60 17.46 -10.36
C GLU A 151 3.39 17.45 -11.31
N ALA A 152 3.58 17.01 -12.56
CA ALA A 152 2.48 16.85 -13.51
C ALA A 152 1.42 15.87 -13.00
N HIS A 153 1.84 14.74 -12.44
CA HIS A 153 0.92 13.78 -11.81
C HIS A 153 0.22 14.36 -10.58
N LEU A 154 0.94 15.10 -9.73
CA LEU A 154 0.35 15.77 -8.57
C LEU A 154 -0.78 16.72 -8.98
N LEU A 155 -0.53 17.55 -9.99
CA LEU A 155 -1.54 18.50 -10.49
C LEU A 155 -2.71 17.80 -11.16
N ARG A 156 -2.45 16.79 -11.99
CA ARG A 156 -3.51 16.07 -12.73
C ARG A 156 -4.30 15.11 -11.87
N TRP A 157 -3.64 14.29 -11.03
CA TRP A 157 -4.22 13.17 -10.31
C TRP A 157 -4.24 13.34 -8.78
N GLY A 158 -3.74 14.47 -8.27
CA GLY A 158 -3.67 14.76 -6.82
C GLY A 158 -2.60 13.98 -6.07
N TYR A 159 -1.75 13.21 -6.77
CA TYR A 159 -0.67 12.43 -6.16
C TYR A 159 0.49 12.20 -7.12
N PRO A 160 1.76 12.38 -6.68
CA PRO A 160 2.91 12.35 -7.59
C PRO A 160 3.34 10.95 -8.03
N TYR A 161 3.06 9.91 -7.25
CA TYR A 161 3.56 8.55 -7.49
C TYR A 161 2.45 7.64 -8.03
N VAL A 162 1.91 7.97 -9.19
CA VAL A 162 0.89 7.23 -9.93
C VAL A 162 1.38 6.94 -11.36
N LEU A 163 0.69 6.08 -12.08
CA LEU A 163 0.98 5.69 -13.47
C LEU A 163 2.43 5.17 -13.62
N ASP A 164 3.26 5.79 -14.46
CA ASP A 164 4.67 5.45 -14.67
C ASP A 164 5.54 5.59 -13.41
N GLN A 165 5.09 6.37 -12.43
CA GLN A 165 5.74 6.52 -11.12
C GLN A 165 5.19 5.55 -10.06
N PHE A 166 4.24 4.71 -10.41
CA PHE A 166 3.62 3.76 -9.48
C PHE A 166 4.61 2.66 -9.07
N ARG A 167 4.63 2.34 -7.77
CA ARG A 167 5.43 1.25 -7.21
C ARG A 167 4.63 0.51 -6.16
N PHE A 168 4.13 -0.66 -6.52
CA PHE A 168 3.39 -1.49 -5.58
C PHE A 168 4.30 -1.97 -4.44
N HIS A 169 3.81 -1.85 -3.22
CA HIS A 169 4.49 -2.35 -2.04
C HIS A 169 3.52 -2.59 -0.88
N LEU A 170 3.77 -3.64 -0.12
CA LEU A 170 3.08 -3.99 1.13
C LEU A 170 4.01 -3.60 2.29
N THR A 171 3.70 -2.53 3.00
CA THR A 171 4.59 -1.91 3.99
C THR A 171 4.69 -2.75 5.26
N LEU A 172 5.92 -3.04 5.70
CA LEU A 172 6.22 -3.85 6.88
C LEU A 172 6.85 -3.06 8.03
N SER A 173 7.40 -1.88 7.77
CA SER A 173 7.97 -1.05 8.83
C SER A 173 7.69 0.43 8.63
N GLY A 174 7.78 1.20 9.70
CA GLY A 174 7.96 2.65 9.62
C GLY A 174 9.36 3.00 9.11
N LYS A 175 9.70 4.29 9.16
CA LYS A 175 11.07 4.76 8.86
C LYS A 175 12.02 4.24 9.94
N LEU A 176 13.09 3.57 9.53
CA LEU A 176 14.10 2.98 10.39
C LEU A 176 15.42 3.76 10.29
N GLU A 177 16.19 3.72 11.35
CA GLU A 177 17.59 4.14 11.33
C GLU A 177 18.46 3.11 10.62
N ALA A 178 19.55 3.56 9.99
CA ALA A 178 20.36 2.73 9.11
C ALA A 178 20.95 1.48 9.82
N ASN A 179 21.33 1.63 11.10
CA ASN A 179 21.87 0.55 11.93
C ASN A 179 20.84 -0.54 12.31
N VAL A 180 19.54 -0.22 12.24
CA VAL A 180 18.46 -1.14 12.63
C VAL A 180 17.91 -1.90 11.42
N ILE A 181 18.03 -1.33 10.20
CA ILE A 181 17.42 -1.90 8.99
C ILE A 181 17.84 -3.35 8.76
N ALA A 182 19.14 -3.67 8.89
CA ALA A 182 19.66 -5.02 8.63
C ALA A 182 19.09 -6.04 9.63
N GLN A 183 18.95 -5.67 10.90
CA GLN A 183 18.40 -6.54 11.93
C GLN A 183 16.91 -6.81 11.69
N VAL A 184 16.14 -5.77 11.35
CA VAL A 184 14.70 -5.90 11.04
C VAL A 184 14.51 -6.70 9.75
N GLN A 185 15.39 -6.52 8.76
CA GLN A 185 15.35 -7.30 7.52
C GLN A 185 15.63 -8.79 7.74
N SER A 186 16.58 -9.14 8.63
CA SER A 186 16.84 -10.53 9.03
C SER A 186 15.63 -11.15 9.72
N ALA A 187 15.09 -10.48 10.73
CA ALA A 187 13.92 -10.95 11.46
C ALA A 187 12.70 -11.14 10.54
N LEU A 188 12.45 -10.22 9.62
CA LEU A 188 11.41 -10.36 8.60
C LEU A 188 11.69 -11.52 7.64
N GLY A 189 12.96 -11.76 7.28
CA GLY A 189 13.38 -12.89 6.47
C GLY A 189 13.03 -14.22 7.11
N GLU A 190 13.28 -14.37 8.41
CA GLU A 190 12.93 -15.54 9.20
C GLU A 190 11.40 -15.74 9.27
N GLN A 191 10.67 -14.70 9.63
CA GLN A 191 9.21 -14.74 9.77
C GLN A 191 8.49 -15.09 8.46
N LYS A 192 8.98 -14.60 7.32
CA LYS A 192 8.37 -14.87 6.01
C LYS A 192 8.82 -16.19 5.37
N SER A 193 9.79 -16.91 5.93
CA SER A 193 10.38 -18.10 5.32
C SER A 193 9.36 -19.21 5.02
N ALA A 194 8.28 -19.29 5.82
CA ALA A 194 7.18 -20.24 5.63
C ALA A 194 6.12 -19.76 4.60
N LEU A 195 6.25 -18.55 4.04
CA LEU A 195 5.29 -18.02 3.08
C LEU A 195 5.64 -18.44 1.66
N HIS A 196 4.65 -18.99 0.95
CA HIS A 196 4.75 -19.22 -0.48
C HIS A 196 4.38 -17.92 -1.23
N LEU A 197 5.39 -17.13 -1.59
CA LEU A 197 5.24 -15.83 -2.22
C LEU A 197 5.50 -15.84 -3.73
N ALA A 198 5.68 -17.01 -4.36
CA ALA A 198 5.97 -17.18 -5.77
C ALA A 198 5.32 -18.48 -6.31
N PRO A 199 4.49 -18.43 -7.38
CA PRO A 199 3.90 -17.20 -7.93
C PRO A 199 2.90 -16.56 -6.95
N TYR A 200 2.58 -15.28 -7.17
CA TYR A 200 1.60 -14.57 -6.33
C TYR A 200 0.51 -13.91 -7.20
N THR A 201 -0.75 -14.23 -6.94
CA THR A 201 -1.87 -13.69 -7.71
C THR A 201 -2.66 -12.66 -6.89
N ILE A 202 -2.93 -11.53 -7.51
CA ILE A 202 -3.82 -10.47 -7.05
C ILE A 202 -5.15 -10.64 -7.79
N ASN A 203 -6.19 -10.98 -7.04
CA ASN A 203 -7.56 -11.17 -7.54
C ASN A 203 -8.42 -9.95 -7.21
#